data_914426944b331905c704c9cd13187d21
#
_entry.id   914426944b331905c704c9cd13187d21
#
_cell.length_a   1.000
_cell.length_b   1.000
_cell.length_c   1.000
_cell.angle_alpha   90.00
_cell.angle_beta   90.00
_cell.angle_gamma   90.00
#
_symmetry.space_group_name_H-M   'P 1'
#
loop_
_entity.id
_entity.type
_entity.pdbx_description
1 polymer ?
#
loop_
_entity_poly.entity_id
_entity_poly.type
_entity_poly.pdbx_seq_one_letter_code
_entity_poly.pdbx_strand_id
1 'polypeptide(L)'
;MALLVDKHRPRNLEALSYHSDLSDRLRALAQSGDFPHLLVYGPSGAGKKTRIVATLKELYGPGVEKIKIDARVFQTTSNRKLEFNIVASVYHLEITPSDVGNYDRVVVQDLLKEVAQTQQVDLTAKQRFKVVVINEADHLTRDAQAALRRTMEKYSPNLRLILLANSTSNIIAPIRSRTLLVRVAAPTEEEICGVLRSVGKKEGWKEVAPLNARIAKESGRNLRKALLMYEAVHAQNEVVTEKSHIPPPDWEALIAQIADDIIAERSPQRLLQVRAKLYDLLSHCIDSTTIIKTLTWKLVEKTDDQLKPDVIKWAAFYEHRCKQGSKVIFHLEAFVAKYMRIFESHLMGIDFD
;
A
#
# COMPACT_ATOMS: atom_id res chain seq x y z
N MET A 1 -4.13 -14.70 18.14
CA MET A 1 -2.69 -14.44 17.99
C MET A 1 -2.50 -13.19 17.16
N ALA A 2 -1.63 -12.26 17.57
CA ALA A 2 -1.31 -11.10 16.74
C ALA A 2 -0.22 -11.48 15.74
N LEU A 3 -0.32 -11.01 14.51
CA LEU A 3 0.71 -11.22 13.48
C LEU A 3 2.06 -10.62 13.91
N LEU A 4 3.17 -11.25 13.52
CA LEU A 4 4.52 -10.75 13.83
C LEU A 4 4.74 -9.31 13.35
N VAL A 5 4.14 -8.95 12.21
CA VAL A 5 4.18 -7.58 11.66
C VAL A 5 3.65 -6.55 12.66
N ASP A 6 2.61 -6.88 13.41
CA ASP A 6 1.99 -5.97 14.39
C ASP A 6 2.61 -6.13 15.77
N LYS A 7 2.92 -7.36 16.20
CA LYS A 7 3.53 -7.68 17.50
C LYS A 7 4.89 -7.00 17.68
N HIS A 8 5.73 -7.01 16.64
CA HIS A 8 7.08 -6.46 16.65
C HIS A 8 7.23 -5.12 15.93
N ARG A 9 6.11 -4.44 15.67
CA ARG A 9 6.14 -3.12 15.03
C ARG A 9 6.92 -2.13 15.91
N PRO A 10 7.99 -1.49 15.39
CA PRO A 10 8.72 -0.47 16.14
C PRO A 10 7.82 0.70 16.52
N ARG A 11 7.87 1.10 17.79
CA ARG A 11 7.05 2.20 18.32
C ARG A 11 7.80 3.52 18.45
N ASN A 12 9.13 3.48 18.42
CA ASN A 12 10.02 4.63 18.56
C ASN A 12 10.93 4.73 17.32
N LEU A 13 11.39 5.94 16.98
CA LEU A 13 12.33 6.15 15.88
C LEU A 13 13.66 5.42 16.09
N GLU A 14 14.11 5.26 17.33
CA GLU A 14 15.34 4.54 17.69
C GLU A 14 15.26 3.03 17.47
N ALA A 15 14.04 2.47 17.57
CA ALA A 15 13.82 1.04 17.36
C ALA A 15 13.79 0.66 15.86
N LEU A 16 13.85 1.63 14.94
CA LEU A 16 13.93 1.42 13.51
C LEU A 16 15.37 1.08 13.12
N SER A 17 15.59 -0.14 12.61
CA SER A 17 16.93 -0.66 12.31
C SER A 17 17.52 -0.25 10.97
N TYR A 18 16.74 0.44 10.11
CA TYR A 18 17.18 0.87 8.79
C TYR A 18 16.81 2.34 8.52
N HIS A 19 17.55 3.00 7.63
CA HIS A 19 17.44 4.43 7.30
C HIS A 19 17.54 5.34 8.54
N SER A 20 18.58 5.16 9.35
CA SER A 20 18.88 5.95 10.56
C SER A 20 18.86 7.44 10.30
N ASP A 21 19.55 7.91 9.24
CA ASP A 21 19.61 9.31 8.84
C ASP A 21 18.23 9.94 8.65
N LEU A 22 17.29 9.18 8.06
CA LEU A 22 15.92 9.64 7.89
C LEU A 22 15.20 9.73 9.23
N SER A 23 15.43 8.78 10.13
CA SER A 23 14.85 8.79 11.48
C SER A 23 15.35 9.98 12.29
N ASP A 24 16.64 10.29 12.19
CA ASP A 24 17.27 11.44 12.88
C ASP A 24 16.75 12.78 12.34
N ARG A 25 16.58 12.90 11.02
CA ARG A 25 15.95 14.08 10.40
C ARG A 25 14.50 14.27 10.85
N LEU A 26 13.71 13.20 10.92
CA LEU A 26 12.32 13.25 11.41
C LEU A 26 12.26 13.60 12.90
N ARG A 27 13.21 13.11 13.70
CA ARG A 27 13.36 13.49 15.11
C ARG A 27 13.67 14.98 15.25
N ALA A 28 14.67 15.48 14.54
CA ALA A 28 15.02 16.88 14.54
C ALA A 28 13.84 17.77 14.12
N LEU A 29 13.07 17.34 13.10
CA LEU A 29 11.88 18.03 12.65
C LEU A 29 10.77 18.04 13.73
N ALA A 30 10.58 16.91 14.44
CA ALA A 30 9.61 16.84 15.53
C ALA A 30 9.97 17.72 16.72
N GLN A 31 11.28 17.93 16.98
CA GLN A 31 11.80 18.73 18.08
C GLN A 31 11.89 20.23 17.77
N SER A 32 11.92 20.60 16.48
CA SER A 32 12.08 22.01 16.05
C SER A 32 10.91 22.94 16.41
N GLY A 33 9.74 22.38 16.75
CA GLY A 33 8.54 23.14 17.06
C GLY A 33 7.77 23.66 15.83
N ASP A 34 8.39 23.73 14.67
CA ASP A 34 7.77 24.10 13.40
C ASP A 34 7.63 22.88 12.49
N PHE A 35 6.55 22.14 12.70
CA PHE A 35 6.27 20.92 11.95
C PHE A 35 5.45 21.25 10.69
N PRO A 36 6.00 21.05 9.47
CA PRO A 36 5.29 21.35 8.23
C PRO A 36 4.28 20.26 7.85
N HIS A 37 3.50 20.52 6.81
CA HIS A 37 2.79 19.43 6.12
C HIS A 37 3.78 18.47 5.47
N LEU A 38 3.57 17.17 5.61
CA LEU A 38 4.46 16.14 5.06
C LEU A 38 3.78 15.37 3.93
N LEU A 39 4.55 15.05 2.91
CA LEU A 39 4.20 14.02 1.92
C LEU A 39 5.26 12.91 1.98
N VAL A 40 4.90 11.80 2.62
CA VAL A 40 5.78 10.64 2.79
C VAL A 40 5.49 9.63 1.70
N TYR A 41 6.44 9.37 0.84
CA TYR A 41 6.25 8.49 -0.30
C TYR A 41 7.34 7.42 -0.42
N GLY A 42 6.99 6.31 -1.06
CA GLY A 42 7.88 5.18 -1.28
C GLY A 42 7.11 3.88 -1.45
N PRO A 43 7.76 2.77 -1.80
CA PRO A 43 7.10 1.51 -2.12
C PRO A 43 6.28 0.97 -0.96
N SER A 44 5.30 0.11 -1.29
CA SER A 44 4.51 -0.60 -0.29
C SER A 44 5.42 -1.48 0.59
N GLY A 45 5.10 -1.59 1.88
CA GLY A 45 5.89 -2.38 2.82
C GLY A 45 7.23 -1.76 3.26
N ALA A 46 7.60 -0.55 2.82
CA ALA A 46 8.83 0.13 3.21
C ALA A 46 8.79 0.75 4.63
N GLY A 47 7.69 0.59 5.38
CA GLY A 47 7.57 1.09 6.76
C GLY A 47 7.18 2.57 6.87
N LYS A 48 6.57 3.19 5.85
CA LYS A 48 6.11 4.59 5.88
C LYS A 48 5.25 4.90 7.10
N LYS A 49 4.14 4.16 7.26
CA LYS A 49 3.19 4.34 8.36
C LYS A 49 3.85 4.15 9.74
N THR A 50 4.66 3.11 9.89
CA THR A 50 5.38 2.84 11.15
C THR A 50 6.28 4.01 11.54
N ARG A 51 6.98 4.60 10.57
CA ARG A 51 7.86 5.74 10.77
C ARG A 51 7.10 6.99 11.17
N ILE A 52 5.93 7.23 10.55
CA ILE A 52 5.08 8.38 10.91
C ILE A 52 4.46 8.22 12.30
N VAL A 53 3.98 7.03 12.67
CA VAL A 53 3.47 6.78 14.03
C VAL A 53 4.57 7.00 15.07
N ALA A 54 5.80 6.54 14.83
CA ALA A 54 6.95 6.81 15.69
C ALA A 54 7.28 8.32 15.77
N THR A 55 7.17 9.06 14.66
CA THR A 55 7.35 10.52 14.65
C THR A 55 6.25 11.25 15.42
N LEU A 56 5.00 10.80 15.33
CA LEU A 56 3.90 11.35 16.12
C LEU A 56 4.10 11.11 17.62
N LYS A 57 4.66 9.96 17.98
CA LYS A 57 5.00 9.66 19.37
C LYS A 57 6.11 10.60 19.90
N GLU A 58 7.08 10.96 19.07
CA GLU A 58 8.10 11.93 19.41
C GLU A 58 7.52 13.35 19.60
N LEU A 59 6.50 13.73 18.78
CA LEU A 59 5.82 15.01 18.86
C LEU A 59 4.93 15.17 20.09
N TYR A 60 4.13 14.16 20.41
CA TYR A 60 3.04 14.24 21.40
C TYR A 60 3.25 13.31 22.61
N GLY A 61 4.26 12.47 22.57
CA GLY A 61 4.51 11.48 23.62
C GLY A 61 3.64 10.22 23.52
N PRO A 62 3.60 9.39 24.59
CA PRO A 62 2.96 8.07 24.57
C PRO A 62 1.44 8.10 24.40
N GLY A 63 0.78 9.25 24.60
CA GLY A 63 -0.67 9.41 24.43
C GLY A 63 -1.17 9.12 23.02
N VAL A 64 -0.30 9.17 22.01
CA VAL A 64 -0.60 8.84 20.60
C VAL A 64 -1.02 7.37 20.44
N GLU A 65 -0.55 6.48 21.29
CA GLU A 65 -0.87 5.04 21.21
C GLU A 65 -2.30 4.70 21.67
N LYS A 66 -2.99 5.63 22.35
CA LYS A 66 -4.38 5.46 22.76
C LYS A 66 -5.31 5.77 21.58
N ILE A 67 -5.53 4.77 20.74
CA ILE A 67 -6.31 4.87 19.53
C ILE A 67 -7.74 4.40 19.79
N LYS A 68 -8.73 5.12 19.24
CA LYS A 68 -10.13 4.72 19.13
C LYS A 68 -10.50 4.60 17.65
N ILE A 69 -11.28 3.60 17.33
CA ILE A 69 -11.83 3.42 15.99
C ILE A 69 -13.30 3.84 16.06
N ASP A 70 -13.64 4.90 15.35
CA ASP A 70 -14.99 5.45 15.26
C ASP A 70 -15.50 5.28 13.83
N ALA A 71 -16.69 4.70 13.67
CA ALA A 71 -17.39 4.67 12.40
C ALA A 71 -18.26 5.94 12.31
N ARG A 72 -18.04 6.75 11.27
CA ARG A 72 -18.85 7.95 11.00
C ARG A 72 -19.64 7.79 9.73
N VAL A 73 -20.85 8.33 9.75
CA VAL A 73 -21.75 8.34 8.62
C VAL A 73 -21.77 9.73 8.00
N PHE A 74 -21.36 9.82 6.74
CA PHE A 74 -21.43 11.04 5.94
C PHE A 74 -22.61 10.96 4.97
N GLN A 75 -23.27 12.07 4.77
CA GLN A 75 -24.34 12.18 3.76
C GLN A 75 -23.82 12.93 2.54
N THR A 76 -23.97 12.31 1.39
CA THR A 76 -23.69 12.97 0.12
C THR A 76 -24.81 13.94 -0.24
N THR A 77 -24.55 14.87 -1.16
CA THR A 77 -25.58 15.78 -1.72
C THR A 77 -26.77 15.03 -2.34
N SER A 78 -26.58 13.76 -2.72
CA SER A 78 -27.61 12.85 -3.21
C SER A 78 -28.29 12.02 -2.11
N ASN A 79 -28.16 12.41 -0.85
CA ASN A 79 -28.75 11.76 0.34
C ASN A 79 -28.29 10.31 0.57
N ARG A 80 -27.19 9.87 -0.03
CA ARG A 80 -26.59 8.57 0.19
C ARG A 80 -25.76 8.59 1.46
N LYS A 81 -26.00 7.66 2.35
CA LYS A 81 -25.19 7.46 3.58
C LYS A 81 -23.93 6.70 3.24
N LEU A 82 -22.79 7.22 3.65
CA LEU A 82 -21.47 6.61 3.51
C LEU A 82 -20.93 6.36 4.92
N GLU A 83 -20.70 5.09 5.25
CA GLU A 83 -20.00 4.72 6.48
C GLU A 83 -18.51 4.76 6.23
N PHE A 84 -17.79 5.42 7.12
CA PHE A 84 -16.36 5.62 7.01
C PHE A 84 -15.68 5.43 8.36
N ASN A 85 -14.68 4.54 8.39
CA ASN A 85 -13.92 4.25 9.59
C ASN A 85 -12.79 5.26 9.77
N ILE A 86 -12.75 5.84 10.95
CA ILE A 86 -11.74 6.81 11.35
C ILE A 86 -10.98 6.26 12.53
N VAL A 87 -9.68 6.29 12.46
CA VAL A 87 -8.82 5.99 13.61
C VAL A 87 -8.42 7.31 14.26
N ALA A 88 -8.93 7.57 15.44
CA ALA A 88 -8.73 8.83 16.15
C ALA A 88 -7.95 8.63 17.45
N SER A 89 -7.05 9.56 17.73
CA SER A 89 -6.49 9.79 19.07
C SER A 89 -6.77 11.23 19.51
N VAL A 90 -6.39 11.58 20.74
CA VAL A 90 -6.52 12.97 21.22
C VAL A 90 -5.74 13.95 20.33
N TYR A 91 -4.61 13.52 19.75
CA TYR A 91 -3.64 14.38 19.04
C TYR A 91 -3.68 14.23 17.52
N HIS A 92 -4.07 13.06 17.02
CA HIS A 92 -4.09 12.81 15.59
C HIS A 92 -5.32 12.03 15.14
N LEU A 93 -5.62 12.19 13.87
CA LEU A 93 -6.70 11.47 13.17
C LEU A 93 -6.09 10.79 11.95
N GLU A 94 -6.41 9.52 11.75
CA GLU A 94 -5.97 8.75 10.60
C GLU A 94 -7.19 8.36 9.75
N ILE A 95 -7.10 8.62 8.45
CA ILE A 95 -8.16 8.37 7.48
C ILE A 95 -7.62 7.72 6.21
N THR A 96 -8.47 6.90 5.58
CA THR A 96 -8.19 6.28 4.28
C THR A 96 -9.32 6.60 3.30
N PRO A 97 -9.35 7.82 2.71
CA PRO A 97 -10.48 8.25 1.89
C PRO A 97 -10.69 7.43 0.62
N SER A 98 -9.68 6.68 0.16
CA SER A 98 -9.79 5.75 -0.97
C SER A 98 -10.88 4.68 -0.80
N ASP A 99 -11.23 4.32 0.45
CA ASP A 99 -12.29 3.34 0.76
C ASP A 99 -13.69 3.81 0.30
N VAL A 100 -13.88 5.11 0.16
CA VAL A 100 -15.18 5.72 -0.24
C VAL A 100 -15.25 5.96 -1.76
N GLY A 101 -14.19 5.67 -2.49
CA GLY A 101 -14.09 5.85 -3.93
C GLY A 101 -14.31 7.31 -4.36
N ASN A 102 -15.21 7.55 -5.32
CA ASN A 102 -15.44 8.89 -5.90
C ASN A 102 -16.05 9.93 -4.93
N TYR A 103 -16.45 9.53 -3.72
CA TYR A 103 -17.01 10.44 -2.72
C TYR A 103 -15.96 10.95 -1.72
N ASP A 104 -14.68 10.65 -1.95
CA ASP A 104 -13.54 11.05 -1.12
C ASP A 104 -13.48 12.56 -0.85
N ARG A 105 -13.87 13.41 -1.84
CA ARG A 105 -13.94 14.86 -1.69
C ARG A 105 -14.83 15.30 -0.54
N VAL A 106 -16.03 14.71 -0.39
CA VAL A 106 -16.99 15.09 0.65
C VAL A 106 -16.42 14.74 2.02
N VAL A 107 -15.94 13.49 2.16
CA VAL A 107 -15.34 12.99 3.42
C VAL A 107 -14.15 13.86 3.83
N VAL A 108 -13.22 14.11 2.91
CA VAL A 108 -12.03 14.91 3.19
C VAL A 108 -12.40 16.33 3.60
N GLN A 109 -13.33 16.97 2.88
CA GLN A 109 -13.70 18.37 3.11
C GLN A 109 -14.40 18.55 4.46
N ASP A 110 -15.36 17.70 4.79
CA ASP A 110 -16.16 17.81 6.01
C ASP A 110 -15.34 17.44 7.25
N LEU A 111 -14.60 16.34 7.20
CA LEU A 111 -13.72 15.91 8.30
C LEU A 111 -12.66 16.95 8.64
N LEU A 112 -11.94 17.42 7.63
CA LEU A 112 -10.86 18.37 7.87
C LEU A 112 -11.39 19.71 8.40
N LYS A 113 -12.58 20.14 7.95
CA LYS A 113 -13.23 21.32 8.48
C LYS A 113 -13.60 21.15 9.95
N GLU A 114 -14.19 20.00 10.33
CA GLU A 114 -14.53 19.69 11.71
C GLU A 114 -13.29 19.65 12.61
N VAL A 115 -12.25 18.93 12.18
CA VAL A 115 -10.98 18.83 12.95
C VAL A 115 -10.31 20.18 13.12
N ALA A 116 -10.32 20.99 12.07
CA ALA A 116 -9.69 22.32 12.09
C ALA A 116 -10.46 23.32 12.97
N GLN A 117 -11.76 23.13 13.16
CA GLN A 117 -12.60 23.97 14.03
C GLN A 117 -12.56 23.53 15.50
N THR A 118 -12.27 22.25 15.78
CA THR A 118 -12.11 21.73 17.14
C THR A 118 -10.74 22.12 17.68
N GLN A 119 -10.72 22.98 18.69
CA GLN A 119 -9.47 23.31 19.39
C GLN A 119 -8.91 22.10 20.13
N GLN A 120 -7.62 22.06 20.32
CA GLN A 120 -6.97 21.05 21.12
C GLN A 120 -7.35 21.25 22.58
N VAL A 121 -7.94 20.22 23.20
CA VAL A 121 -8.44 20.28 24.59
C VAL A 121 -7.28 20.20 25.60
N ASP A 122 -6.15 19.63 25.17
CA ASP A 122 -5.01 19.37 26.06
C ASP A 122 -4.08 20.59 26.08
N LEU A 123 -4.20 21.42 27.12
CA LEU A 123 -3.37 22.61 27.34
C LEU A 123 -1.91 22.27 27.69
N THR A 124 -1.63 21.03 28.07
CA THR A 124 -0.27 20.54 28.42
C THR A 124 0.51 20.02 27.22
N ALA A 125 -0.13 19.86 26.07
CA ALA A 125 0.54 19.37 24.86
C ALA A 125 1.58 20.38 24.36
N LYS A 126 2.78 19.88 24.05
CA LYS A 126 3.88 20.68 23.51
C LYS A 126 3.52 21.41 22.19
N GLN A 127 2.61 20.83 21.42
CA GLN A 127 2.17 21.33 20.11
C GLN A 127 0.68 21.70 20.13
N ARG A 128 0.36 22.88 19.59
CA ARG A 128 -1.02 23.42 19.55
C ARG A 128 -1.84 22.97 18.35
N PHE A 129 -1.24 22.28 17.38
CA PHE A 129 -1.93 21.81 16.19
C PHE A 129 -2.31 20.33 16.31
N LYS A 130 -3.37 19.92 15.60
CA LYS A 130 -3.73 18.50 15.39
C LYS A 130 -3.10 17.99 14.11
N VAL A 131 -2.79 16.70 14.07
CA VAL A 131 -2.29 16.04 12.87
C VAL A 131 -3.36 15.18 12.24
N VAL A 132 -3.56 15.29 10.92
CA VAL A 132 -4.36 14.33 10.15
C VAL A 132 -3.44 13.57 9.21
N VAL A 133 -3.45 12.24 9.38
CA VAL A 133 -2.73 11.30 8.52
C VAL A 133 -3.69 10.77 7.47
N ILE A 134 -3.38 10.99 6.21
CA ILE A 134 -4.16 10.51 5.07
C ILE A 134 -3.37 9.36 4.43
N ASN A 135 -3.90 8.14 4.57
CA ASN A 135 -3.35 6.97 3.90
C ASN A 135 -3.73 6.99 2.42
N GLU A 136 -2.89 6.37 1.59
CA GLU A 136 -3.14 6.16 0.16
C GLU A 136 -3.53 7.45 -0.59
N ALA A 137 -2.82 8.54 -0.29
CA ALA A 137 -3.10 9.84 -0.88
C ALA A 137 -2.95 9.88 -2.41
N ASP A 138 -2.25 8.94 -3.00
CA ASP A 138 -2.11 8.73 -4.45
C ASP A 138 -3.38 8.14 -5.11
N HIS A 139 -4.32 7.61 -4.34
CA HIS A 139 -5.62 7.14 -4.81
C HIS A 139 -6.73 8.20 -4.73
N LEU A 140 -6.45 9.35 -4.12
CA LEU A 140 -7.40 10.46 -4.04
C LEU A 140 -7.76 11.01 -5.42
N THR A 141 -9.04 11.32 -5.61
CA THR A 141 -9.49 12.03 -6.81
C THR A 141 -8.86 13.42 -6.91
N ARG A 142 -8.77 13.96 -8.13
CA ARG A 142 -8.25 15.32 -8.35
C ARG A 142 -9.05 16.38 -7.61
N ASP A 143 -10.35 16.18 -7.47
CA ASP A 143 -11.26 17.08 -6.77
C ASP A 143 -11.03 17.07 -5.25
N ALA A 144 -10.80 15.89 -4.65
CA ALA A 144 -10.43 15.76 -3.24
C ALA A 144 -9.06 16.42 -2.97
N GLN A 145 -8.10 16.23 -3.85
CA GLN A 145 -6.80 16.88 -3.75
C GLN A 145 -6.90 18.40 -3.87
N ALA A 146 -7.77 18.92 -4.75
CA ALA A 146 -8.02 20.36 -4.86
C ALA A 146 -8.69 20.94 -3.59
N ALA A 147 -9.57 20.16 -2.94
CA ALA A 147 -10.17 20.53 -1.66
C ALA A 147 -9.12 20.56 -0.53
N LEU A 148 -8.22 19.57 -0.49
CA LEU A 148 -7.08 19.54 0.44
C LEU A 148 -6.22 20.78 0.35
N ARG A 149 -5.91 21.24 -0.86
CA ARG A 149 -5.12 22.47 -1.07
C ARG A 149 -5.71 23.66 -0.31
N ARG A 150 -7.02 23.90 -0.44
CA ARG A 150 -7.70 25.02 0.22
C ARG A 150 -7.65 24.87 1.75
N THR A 151 -7.80 23.66 2.24
CA THR A 151 -7.74 23.36 3.67
C THR A 151 -6.35 23.58 4.24
N MET A 152 -5.31 23.19 3.52
CA MET A 152 -3.91 23.43 3.91
C MET A 152 -3.59 24.91 4.05
N GLU A 153 -4.10 25.74 3.13
CA GLU A 153 -3.88 27.19 3.16
C GLU A 153 -4.66 27.87 4.31
N LYS A 154 -5.93 27.48 4.50
CA LYS A 154 -6.82 28.16 5.45
C LYS A 154 -6.56 27.77 6.91
N TYR A 155 -6.24 26.51 7.18
CA TYR A 155 -6.17 25.96 8.54
C TYR A 155 -4.75 25.59 8.98
N SER A 156 -3.74 26.08 8.27
CA SER A 156 -2.33 25.81 8.58
C SER A 156 -1.94 26.06 10.06
N PRO A 157 -2.45 27.06 10.79
CA PRO A 157 -2.07 27.24 12.19
C PRO A 157 -2.51 26.11 13.12
N ASN A 158 -3.69 25.50 12.86
CA ASN A 158 -4.33 24.54 13.77
C ASN A 158 -4.22 23.09 13.30
N LEU A 159 -3.84 22.87 12.04
CA LEU A 159 -3.86 21.56 11.41
C LEU A 159 -2.57 21.29 10.62
N ARG A 160 -2.01 20.10 10.81
CA ARG A 160 -0.93 19.59 9.96
C ARG A 160 -1.39 18.31 9.26
N LEU A 161 -1.09 18.23 7.99
CA LEU A 161 -1.41 17.06 7.16
C LEU A 161 -0.15 16.23 6.93
N ILE A 162 -0.29 14.92 7.11
CA ILE A 162 0.71 13.92 6.72
C ILE A 162 0.08 13.02 5.66
N LEU A 163 0.53 13.14 4.44
CA LEU A 163 0.05 12.36 3.31
C LEU A 163 0.97 11.15 3.12
N LEU A 164 0.41 9.94 3.11
CA LEU A 164 1.14 8.71 2.80
C LEU A 164 0.79 8.26 1.39
N ALA A 165 1.79 8.12 0.53
CA ALA A 165 1.62 7.72 -0.86
C ALA A 165 2.63 6.65 -1.26
N ASN A 166 2.30 5.83 -2.26
CA ASN A 166 3.27 4.93 -2.87
C ASN A 166 4.08 5.67 -3.95
N SER A 167 3.43 6.56 -4.70
CA SER A 167 4.04 7.37 -5.74
C SER A 167 3.58 8.82 -5.66
N THR A 168 4.43 9.73 -6.09
CA THR A 168 4.09 11.16 -6.20
C THR A 168 3.45 11.53 -7.54
N SER A 169 3.39 10.61 -8.51
CA SER A 169 2.93 10.87 -9.88
C SER A 169 1.46 11.30 -9.95
N ASN A 170 0.60 10.69 -9.12
CA ASN A 170 -0.83 11.01 -9.06
C ASN A 170 -1.16 12.21 -8.17
N ILE A 171 -0.16 12.76 -7.47
CA ILE A 171 -0.38 13.90 -6.58
C ILE A 171 -0.15 15.20 -7.35
N ILE A 172 -1.15 16.10 -7.30
CA ILE A 172 -1.10 17.36 -8.02
C ILE A 172 0.04 18.26 -7.55
N ALA A 173 0.62 19.02 -8.48
CA ALA A 173 1.74 19.94 -8.18
C ALA A 173 1.46 20.93 -7.03
N PRO A 174 0.24 21.50 -6.88
CA PRO A 174 -0.05 22.41 -5.77
C PRO A 174 0.04 21.78 -4.37
N ILE A 175 -0.21 20.48 -4.22
CA ILE A 175 0.00 19.78 -2.95
C ILE A 175 1.49 19.56 -2.72
N ARG A 176 2.20 19.07 -3.75
CA ARG A 176 3.64 18.80 -3.66
C ARG A 176 4.45 20.06 -3.28
N SER A 177 4.04 21.23 -3.78
CA SER A 177 4.71 22.50 -3.47
C SER A 177 4.46 23.02 -2.04
N ARG A 178 3.44 22.50 -1.34
CA ARG A 178 3.06 22.90 0.04
C ARG A 178 3.43 21.87 1.10
N THR A 179 4.02 20.76 0.70
CA THR A 179 4.42 19.68 1.60
C THR A 179 5.91 19.46 1.54
N LEU A 180 6.50 19.14 2.68
CA LEU A 180 7.87 18.62 2.72
C LEU A 180 7.85 17.17 2.23
N LEU A 181 8.59 16.91 1.15
CA LEU A 181 8.69 15.59 0.54
C LEU A 181 9.67 14.72 1.33
N VAL A 182 9.18 13.59 1.83
CA VAL A 182 9.98 12.62 2.59
C VAL A 182 9.94 11.28 1.86
N ARG A 183 11.05 10.91 1.24
CA ARG A 183 11.17 9.61 0.56
C ARG A 183 11.57 8.52 1.55
N VAL A 184 10.80 7.45 1.61
CA VAL A 184 11.13 6.21 2.32
C VAL A 184 11.44 5.14 1.27
N ALA A 185 12.72 4.82 1.09
CA ALA A 185 13.13 3.79 0.14
C ALA A 185 12.74 2.37 0.62
N ALA A 186 12.74 1.40 -0.29
CA ALA A 186 12.67 0.00 0.10
C ALA A 186 13.95 -0.37 0.88
N PRO A 187 13.86 -1.15 1.96
CA PRO A 187 15.03 -1.62 2.67
C PRO A 187 15.88 -2.52 1.75
N THR A 188 17.17 -2.62 2.02
CA THR A 188 18.07 -3.55 1.33
C THR A 188 17.79 -4.99 1.80
N GLU A 189 18.25 -5.98 1.04
CA GLU A 189 18.12 -7.39 1.44
C GLU A 189 18.84 -7.66 2.78
N GLU A 190 19.99 -7.03 3.01
CA GLU A 190 20.75 -7.14 4.26
C GLU A 190 19.97 -6.53 5.44
N GLU A 191 19.34 -5.37 5.26
CA GLU A 191 18.49 -4.72 6.27
C GLU A 191 17.29 -5.61 6.61
N ILE A 192 16.65 -6.24 5.61
CA ILE A 192 15.56 -7.19 5.83
C ILE A 192 16.04 -8.39 6.63
N CYS A 193 17.16 -9.00 6.26
CA CYS A 193 17.76 -10.11 7.03
C CYS A 193 18.04 -9.70 8.47
N GLY A 194 18.53 -8.48 8.70
CA GLY A 194 18.74 -7.93 10.05
C GLY A 194 17.46 -7.83 10.86
N VAL A 195 16.37 -7.37 10.24
CA VAL A 195 15.04 -7.31 10.88
C VAL A 195 14.51 -8.71 11.20
N LEU A 196 14.57 -9.66 10.25
CA LEU A 196 14.14 -11.05 10.45
C LEU A 196 14.91 -11.71 11.58
N ARG A 197 16.23 -11.51 11.64
CA ARG A 197 17.09 -11.97 12.74
C ARG A 197 16.66 -11.40 14.09
N SER A 198 16.38 -10.10 14.15
CA SER A 198 15.92 -9.44 15.36
C SER A 198 14.57 -9.97 15.85
N VAL A 199 13.63 -10.21 14.94
CA VAL A 199 12.31 -10.77 15.23
C VAL A 199 12.44 -12.23 15.68
N GLY A 200 13.23 -13.06 14.98
CA GLY A 200 13.47 -14.44 15.35
C GLY A 200 14.08 -14.58 16.75
N LYS A 201 15.03 -13.72 17.12
CA LYS A 201 15.57 -13.67 18.47
C LYS A 201 14.51 -13.36 19.54
N LYS A 202 13.57 -12.44 19.25
CA LYS A 202 12.48 -12.09 20.18
C LYS A 202 11.46 -13.21 20.35
N GLU A 203 11.25 -14.03 19.31
CA GLU A 203 10.36 -15.21 19.36
C GLU A 203 11.08 -16.47 19.86
N GLY A 204 12.39 -16.41 20.11
CA GLY A 204 13.17 -17.56 20.54
C GLY A 204 13.46 -18.58 19.44
N TRP A 205 13.32 -18.18 18.16
CA TRP A 205 13.55 -19.07 17.03
C TRP A 205 15.04 -19.17 16.69
N LYS A 206 15.44 -20.36 16.25
CA LYS A 206 16.81 -20.62 15.79
C LYS A 206 17.03 -19.89 14.46
N GLU A 207 18.12 -19.13 14.39
CA GLU A 207 18.46 -18.40 13.17
C GLU A 207 18.91 -19.35 12.05
N VAL A 208 18.32 -19.21 10.87
CA VAL A 208 18.72 -19.88 9.62
C VAL A 208 19.03 -18.80 8.59
N ALA A 209 20.30 -18.34 8.57
CA ALA A 209 20.72 -17.23 7.72
C ALA A 209 20.44 -17.43 6.23
N PRO A 210 20.64 -18.62 5.59
CA PRO A 210 20.33 -18.84 4.18
C PRO A 210 18.84 -18.70 3.88
N LEU A 211 17.97 -19.15 4.79
CA LEU A 211 16.52 -18.99 4.62
C LEU A 211 16.12 -17.50 4.65
N ASN A 212 16.68 -16.72 5.59
CA ASN A 212 16.41 -15.29 5.68
C ASN A 212 16.81 -14.56 4.40
N ALA A 213 17.92 -14.92 3.77
CA ALA A 213 18.34 -14.36 2.48
C ALA A 213 17.39 -14.73 1.34
N ARG A 214 16.88 -15.97 1.30
CA ARG A 214 15.85 -16.39 0.33
C ARG A 214 14.56 -15.60 0.51
N ILE A 215 14.06 -15.48 1.74
CA ILE A 215 12.86 -14.69 2.04
C ILE A 215 13.05 -13.22 1.64
N ALA A 216 14.19 -12.61 1.93
CA ALA A 216 14.49 -11.24 1.55
C ALA A 216 14.44 -11.04 0.02
N LYS A 217 14.98 -11.98 -0.74
CA LYS A 217 14.94 -11.96 -2.21
C LYS A 217 13.53 -12.17 -2.76
N GLU A 218 12.81 -13.21 -2.30
CA GLU A 218 11.45 -13.55 -2.78
C GLU A 218 10.39 -12.50 -2.40
N SER A 219 10.61 -11.79 -1.29
CA SER A 219 9.73 -10.68 -0.89
C SER A 219 9.82 -9.46 -1.81
N GLY A 220 10.80 -9.38 -2.72
CA GLY A 220 11.02 -8.23 -3.59
C GLY A 220 11.30 -6.94 -2.83
N ARG A 221 12.02 -7.03 -1.71
CA ARG A 221 12.36 -5.91 -0.81
C ARG A 221 11.15 -5.28 -0.11
N ASN A 222 10.03 -6.01 -0.01
CA ASN A 222 8.87 -5.60 0.77
C ASN A 222 8.96 -6.22 2.18
N LEU A 223 9.29 -5.39 3.18
CA LEU A 223 9.49 -5.86 4.55
C LEU A 223 8.24 -6.49 5.17
N ARG A 224 7.04 -5.97 4.86
CA ARG A 224 5.79 -6.55 5.35
C ARG A 224 5.61 -7.97 4.80
N LYS A 225 5.81 -8.15 3.49
CA LYS A 225 5.73 -9.46 2.84
C LYS A 225 6.78 -10.41 3.40
N ALA A 226 8.03 -9.94 3.63
CA ALA A 226 9.09 -10.74 4.20
C ALA A 226 8.75 -11.26 5.62
N LEU A 227 8.18 -10.42 6.48
CA LEU A 227 7.76 -10.82 7.82
C LEU A 227 6.59 -11.82 7.79
N LEU A 228 5.60 -11.63 6.91
CA LEU A 228 4.49 -12.57 6.75
C LEU A 228 4.98 -13.93 6.21
N MET A 229 5.88 -13.94 5.22
CA MET A 229 6.50 -15.17 4.72
C MET A 229 7.31 -15.88 5.83
N TYR A 230 8.05 -15.11 6.62
CA TYR A 230 8.83 -15.66 7.74
C TYR A 230 7.92 -16.31 8.80
N GLU A 231 6.82 -15.65 9.15
CA GLU A 231 5.80 -16.19 10.05
C GLU A 231 5.15 -17.47 9.49
N ALA A 232 4.79 -17.47 8.20
CA ALA A 232 4.17 -18.61 7.55
C ALA A 232 5.09 -19.84 7.50
N VAL A 233 6.40 -19.66 7.22
CA VAL A 233 7.37 -20.74 7.22
C VAL A 233 7.48 -21.36 8.62
N HIS A 234 7.53 -20.55 9.67
CA HIS A 234 7.61 -21.04 11.04
C HIS A 234 6.30 -21.66 11.56
N ALA A 235 5.16 -21.21 11.04
CA ALA A 235 3.86 -21.80 11.37
C ALA A 235 3.64 -23.17 10.72
N GLN A 236 4.18 -23.38 9.52
CA GLN A 236 4.03 -24.64 8.78
C GLN A 236 5.03 -25.73 9.15
N ASN A 237 6.20 -25.35 9.70
CA ASN A 237 7.30 -26.28 9.97
C ASN A 237 7.69 -26.22 11.44
N GLU A 238 7.67 -27.36 12.13
CA GLU A 238 8.19 -27.47 13.49
C GLU A 238 9.71 -27.25 13.52
N VAL A 239 10.43 -27.78 12.53
CA VAL A 239 11.87 -27.58 12.35
C VAL A 239 12.13 -26.89 11.04
N VAL A 240 12.60 -25.64 11.14
CA VAL A 240 12.92 -24.83 9.97
C VAL A 240 14.34 -25.10 9.51
N THR A 241 14.48 -25.41 8.22
CA THR A 241 15.76 -25.69 7.55
C THR A 241 15.99 -24.71 6.40
N GLU A 242 17.22 -24.71 5.86
CA GLU A 242 17.56 -23.90 4.68
C GLU A 242 16.65 -24.19 3.47
N LYS A 243 16.24 -25.46 3.30
CA LYS A 243 15.42 -25.93 2.17
C LYS A 243 13.92 -25.86 2.42
N SER A 244 13.49 -25.35 3.59
CA SER A 244 12.07 -25.21 3.88
C SER A 244 11.35 -24.44 2.77
N HIS A 245 10.15 -24.89 2.41
CA HIS A 245 9.30 -24.24 1.42
C HIS A 245 8.83 -22.89 1.96
N ILE A 246 8.94 -21.83 1.13
CA ILE A 246 8.41 -20.52 1.43
C ILE A 246 7.04 -20.41 0.72
N PRO A 247 5.92 -20.42 1.47
CA PRO A 247 4.61 -20.33 0.83
C PRO A 247 4.40 -18.92 0.26
N PRO A 248 4.09 -18.81 -1.05
CA PRO A 248 3.63 -17.55 -1.60
C PRO A 248 2.24 -17.21 -1.03
N PRO A 249 1.84 -15.93 -1.02
CA PRO A 249 0.47 -15.57 -0.69
C PRO A 249 -0.54 -16.28 -1.62
N ASP A 250 -1.69 -16.71 -1.08
CA ASP A 250 -2.68 -17.52 -1.82
C ASP A 250 -3.14 -16.85 -3.11
N TRP A 251 -3.33 -15.53 -3.09
CA TRP A 251 -3.71 -14.77 -4.28
C TRP A 251 -2.61 -14.74 -5.35
N GLU A 252 -1.33 -14.70 -4.97
CA GLU A 252 -0.20 -14.80 -5.91
C GLU A 252 -0.12 -16.20 -6.52
N ALA A 253 -0.36 -17.24 -5.72
CA ALA A 253 -0.40 -18.63 -6.17
C ALA A 253 -1.54 -18.82 -7.17
N LEU A 254 -2.73 -18.27 -6.90
CA LEU A 254 -3.87 -18.34 -7.81
C LEU A 254 -3.60 -17.61 -9.13
N ILE A 255 -2.97 -16.44 -9.09
CA ILE A 255 -2.57 -15.71 -10.32
C ILE A 255 -1.54 -16.51 -11.12
N ALA A 256 -0.59 -17.17 -10.46
CA ALA A 256 0.37 -18.04 -11.16
C ALA A 256 -0.32 -19.21 -11.85
N GLN A 257 -1.30 -19.86 -11.19
CA GLN A 257 -2.13 -20.89 -11.81
C GLN A 257 -2.94 -20.38 -13.00
N ILE A 258 -3.50 -19.15 -12.91
CA ILE A 258 -4.19 -18.51 -14.03
C ILE A 258 -3.24 -18.32 -15.21
N ALA A 259 -2.01 -17.86 -14.97
CA ALA A 259 -1.01 -17.69 -16.01
C ALA A 259 -0.64 -19.02 -16.68
N ASP A 260 -0.49 -20.09 -15.89
CA ASP A 260 -0.21 -21.43 -16.40
C ASP A 260 -1.36 -21.98 -17.24
N ASP A 261 -2.61 -21.81 -16.79
CA ASP A 261 -3.81 -22.19 -17.52
C ASP A 261 -3.90 -21.49 -18.90
N ILE A 262 -3.61 -20.19 -18.93
CA ILE A 262 -3.65 -19.40 -20.17
C ILE A 262 -2.58 -19.85 -21.17
N ILE A 263 -1.39 -20.22 -20.68
CA ILE A 263 -0.29 -20.68 -21.52
C ILE A 263 -0.53 -22.10 -22.04
N ALA A 264 -1.10 -22.97 -21.19
CA ALA A 264 -1.37 -24.35 -21.53
C ALA A 264 -2.41 -24.49 -22.64
N GLU A 265 -3.47 -23.71 -22.60
CA GLU A 265 -4.58 -23.79 -23.56
C GLU A 265 -5.20 -22.39 -23.81
N ARG A 266 -5.31 -22.02 -25.08
CA ARG A 266 -5.84 -20.73 -25.53
C ARG A 266 -7.18 -20.92 -26.25
N SER A 267 -8.17 -21.45 -25.53
CA SER A 267 -9.52 -21.68 -26.03
C SER A 267 -10.56 -20.77 -25.36
N PRO A 268 -11.71 -20.51 -26.00
CA PRO A 268 -12.83 -19.81 -25.35
C PRO A 268 -13.31 -20.47 -24.06
N GLN A 269 -13.24 -21.80 -23.99
CA GLN A 269 -13.61 -22.56 -22.80
C GLN A 269 -12.65 -22.27 -21.65
N ARG A 270 -11.35 -22.22 -21.92
CA ARG A 270 -10.32 -21.84 -20.94
C ARG A 270 -10.50 -20.42 -20.46
N LEU A 271 -10.86 -19.49 -21.35
CA LEU A 271 -11.16 -18.10 -20.97
C LEU A 271 -12.31 -18.02 -19.95
N LEU A 272 -13.36 -18.82 -20.08
CA LEU A 272 -14.46 -18.88 -19.11
C LEU A 272 -14.00 -19.45 -17.75
N GLN A 273 -13.12 -20.44 -17.73
CA GLN A 273 -12.54 -20.96 -16.49
C GLN A 273 -11.65 -19.90 -15.79
N VAL A 274 -10.82 -19.21 -16.56
CA VAL A 274 -9.99 -18.09 -16.04
C VAL A 274 -10.87 -16.99 -15.50
N ARG A 275 -11.98 -16.66 -16.16
CA ARG A 275 -12.95 -15.67 -15.67
C ARG A 275 -13.48 -16.02 -14.28
N ALA A 276 -13.79 -17.29 -14.00
CA ALA A 276 -14.24 -17.74 -12.67
C ALA A 276 -13.15 -17.44 -11.61
N LYS A 277 -11.89 -17.79 -11.88
CA LYS A 277 -10.76 -17.52 -10.97
C LYS A 277 -10.49 -16.02 -10.78
N LEU A 278 -10.70 -15.20 -11.82
CA LEU A 278 -10.61 -13.73 -11.71
C LEU A 278 -11.73 -13.16 -10.83
N TYR A 279 -12.94 -13.75 -10.88
CA TYR A 279 -14.02 -13.38 -9.95
C TYR A 279 -13.67 -13.72 -8.50
N ASP A 280 -13.04 -14.86 -8.25
CA ASP A 280 -12.59 -15.26 -6.92
C ASP A 280 -11.60 -14.21 -6.36
N LEU A 281 -10.62 -13.78 -7.16
CA LEU A 281 -9.68 -12.72 -6.75
C LEU A 281 -10.38 -11.40 -6.42
N LEU A 282 -11.34 -10.99 -7.24
CA LEU A 282 -12.10 -9.75 -7.02
C LEU A 282 -13.03 -9.86 -5.80
N SER A 283 -13.62 -11.04 -5.55
CA SER A 283 -14.47 -11.27 -4.36
C SER A 283 -13.67 -11.25 -3.06
N HIS A 284 -12.37 -11.60 -3.12
CA HIS A 284 -11.43 -11.47 -2.01
C HIS A 284 -10.81 -10.05 -1.91
N CYS A 285 -11.41 -9.07 -2.58
CA CYS A 285 -10.99 -7.66 -2.54
C CYS A 285 -9.55 -7.40 -3.01
N ILE A 286 -9.00 -8.25 -3.89
CA ILE A 286 -7.70 -7.97 -4.51
C ILE A 286 -7.87 -6.89 -5.57
N ASP A 287 -7.08 -5.81 -5.46
CA ASP A 287 -7.14 -4.69 -6.39
C ASP A 287 -6.81 -5.10 -7.83
N SER A 288 -7.59 -4.59 -8.77
CA SER A 288 -7.47 -4.91 -10.20
C SER A 288 -6.12 -4.55 -10.79
N THR A 289 -5.52 -3.46 -10.35
CA THR A 289 -4.18 -3.02 -10.78
C THR A 289 -3.12 -4.04 -10.32
N THR A 290 -3.28 -4.58 -9.12
CA THR A 290 -2.41 -5.63 -8.58
C THR A 290 -2.58 -6.92 -9.38
N ILE A 291 -3.83 -7.32 -9.68
CA ILE A 291 -4.11 -8.52 -10.47
C ILE A 291 -3.45 -8.43 -11.86
N ILE A 292 -3.76 -7.37 -12.61
CA ILE A 292 -3.26 -7.23 -14.00
C ILE A 292 -1.74 -7.13 -14.04
N LYS A 293 -1.14 -6.40 -13.10
CA LYS A 293 0.31 -6.25 -13.00
C LYS A 293 1.00 -7.58 -12.73
N THR A 294 0.54 -8.31 -11.71
CA THR A 294 1.14 -9.59 -11.32
C THR A 294 0.95 -10.64 -12.41
N LEU A 295 -0.27 -10.72 -13.00
CA LEU A 295 -0.55 -11.61 -14.12
C LEU A 295 0.35 -11.31 -15.33
N THR A 296 0.50 -10.03 -15.68
CA THR A 296 1.36 -9.61 -16.78
C THR A 296 2.80 -10.06 -16.57
N TRP A 297 3.37 -9.86 -15.38
CA TRP A 297 4.74 -10.31 -15.12
C TRP A 297 4.87 -11.82 -15.20
N LYS A 298 3.91 -12.58 -14.68
CA LYS A 298 3.90 -14.05 -14.78
C LYS A 298 3.78 -14.55 -16.23
N LEU A 299 3.00 -13.86 -17.06
CA LEU A 299 2.91 -14.17 -18.49
C LEU A 299 4.21 -13.80 -19.23
N VAL A 300 4.77 -12.61 -18.96
CA VAL A 300 6.02 -12.13 -19.61
C VAL A 300 7.23 -13.02 -19.27
N GLU A 301 7.30 -13.55 -18.04
CA GLU A 301 8.35 -14.51 -17.66
C GLU A 301 8.39 -15.76 -18.55
N LYS A 302 7.22 -16.17 -19.09
CA LYS A 302 7.04 -17.42 -19.85
C LYS A 302 6.80 -17.19 -21.34
N THR A 303 6.84 -15.94 -21.81
CA THR A 303 6.56 -15.54 -23.19
C THR A 303 7.87 -15.22 -23.91
N ASP A 304 7.93 -15.49 -25.21
CA ASP A 304 9.06 -15.15 -26.07
C ASP A 304 9.36 -13.65 -26.08
N ASP A 305 10.64 -13.29 -26.18
CA ASP A 305 11.11 -11.90 -26.10
C ASP A 305 10.47 -10.98 -27.16
N GLN A 306 10.15 -11.51 -28.32
CA GLN A 306 9.50 -10.76 -29.41
C GLN A 306 8.09 -10.28 -29.04
N LEU A 307 7.35 -11.04 -28.26
CA LEU A 307 5.97 -10.74 -27.87
C LEU A 307 5.87 -9.85 -26.61
N LYS A 308 6.93 -9.79 -25.80
CA LYS A 308 6.93 -9.05 -24.53
C LYS A 308 6.48 -7.59 -24.66
N PRO A 309 6.95 -6.82 -25.67
CA PRO A 309 6.52 -5.43 -25.83
C PRO A 309 5.01 -5.28 -26.03
N ASP A 310 4.41 -6.14 -26.86
CA ASP A 310 2.98 -6.10 -27.14
C ASP A 310 2.15 -6.51 -25.91
N VAL A 311 2.57 -7.53 -25.19
CA VAL A 311 1.92 -7.94 -23.93
C VAL A 311 1.92 -6.78 -22.92
N ILE A 312 3.06 -6.11 -22.74
CA ILE A 312 3.19 -4.97 -21.81
C ILE A 312 2.33 -3.79 -22.28
N LYS A 313 2.32 -3.48 -23.58
CA LYS A 313 1.48 -2.43 -24.18
C LYS A 313 0.00 -2.65 -23.87
N TRP A 314 -0.51 -3.85 -24.10
CA TRP A 314 -1.90 -4.17 -23.86
C TRP A 314 -2.24 -4.28 -22.37
N ALA A 315 -1.31 -4.74 -21.55
CA ALA A 315 -1.49 -4.70 -20.08
C ALA A 315 -1.69 -3.27 -19.57
N ALA A 316 -0.85 -2.33 -20.03
CA ALA A 316 -0.97 -0.92 -19.67
C ALA A 316 -2.30 -0.31 -20.17
N PHE A 317 -2.73 -0.66 -21.38
CA PHE A 317 -4.00 -0.21 -21.94
C PHE A 317 -5.21 -0.69 -21.09
N TYR A 318 -5.25 -1.97 -20.74
CA TYR A 318 -6.36 -2.51 -19.95
C TYR A 318 -6.29 -2.10 -18.49
N GLU A 319 -5.10 -1.90 -17.91
CA GLU A 319 -4.96 -1.29 -16.58
C GLU A 319 -5.60 0.09 -16.52
N HIS A 320 -5.34 0.92 -17.53
CA HIS A 320 -5.96 2.23 -17.64
C HIS A 320 -7.50 2.14 -17.76
N ARG A 321 -7.99 1.17 -18.56
CA ARG A 321 -9.42 0.90 -18.70
C ARG A 321 -10.06 0.43 -17.39
N CYS A 322 -9.38 -0.38 -16.59
CA CYS A 322 -9.84 -0.80 -15.26
C CYS A 322 -10.08 0.38 -14.32
N LYS A 323 -9.27 1.45 -14.43
CA LYS A 323 -9.44 2.67 -13.62
C LYS A 323 -10.58 3.57 -14.09
N GLN A 324 -10.95 3.51 -15.36
CA GLN A 324 -12.03 4.32 -15.92
C GLN A 324 -13.39 3.64 -15.86
N GLY A 325 -13.41 2.31 -15.97
CA GLY A 325 -14.63 1.52 -16.05
C GLY A 325 -15.22 1.15 -14.70
N SER A 326 -16.53 0.97 -14.64
CA SER A 326 -17.24 0.55 -13.43
C SER A 326 -17.17 -0.97 -13.16
N LYS A 327 -16.98 -1.76 -14.21
CA LYS A 327 -16.95 -3.25 -14.14
C LYS A 327 -15.60 -3.79 -14.60
N VAL A 328 -14.72 -3.91 -13.66
CA VAL A 328 -13.31 -4.28 -13.86
C VAL A 328 -13.13 -5.64 -14.54
N ILE A 329 -13.99 -6.62 -14.24
CA ILE A 329 -13.88 -7.98 -14.76
C ILE A 329 -13.81 -8.04 -16.29
N PHE A 330 -14.58 -7.20 -17.00
CA PHE A 330 -14.58 -7.19 -18.46
C PHE A 330 -13.24 -6.74 -19.04
N HIS A 331 -12.55 -5.85 -18.36
CA HIS A 331 -11.23 -5.37 -18.81
C HIS A 331 -10.14 -6.39 -18.52
N LEU A 332 -10.21 -7.10 -17.39
CA LEU A 332 -9.29 -8.20 -17.08
C LEU A 332 -9.46 -9.35 -18.07
N GLU A 333 -10.69 -9.75 -18.35
CA GLU A 333 -11.01 -10.80 -19.32
C GLU A 333 -10.57 -10.41 -20.75
N ALA A 334 -10.80 -9.14 -21.13
CA ALA A 334 -10.36 -8.63 -22.44
C ALA A 334 -8.83 -8.61 -22.57
N PHE A 335 -8.11 -8.36 -21.48
CA PHE A 335 -6.64 -8.47 -21.46
C PHE A 335 -6.21 -9.92 -21.72
N VAL A 336 -6.83 -10.89 -21.01
CA VAL A 336 -6.52 -12.32 -21.20
C VAL A 336 -6.81 -12.78 -22.64
N ALA A 337 -7.97 -12.41 -23.18
CA ALA A 337 -8.34 -12.72 -24.57
C ALA A 337 -7.35 -12.11 -25.58
N LYS A 338 -6.91 -10.86 -25.32
CA LYS A 338 -5.92 -10.19 -26.18
C LYS A 338 -4.56 -10.88 -26.12
N TYR A 339 -4.12 -11.30 -24.93
CA TYR A 339 -2.90 -12.08 -24.78
C TYR A 339 -2.97 -13.40 -25.55
N MET A 340 -4.06 -14.17 -25.40
CA MET A 340 -4.29 -15.43 -26.12
C MET A 340 -4.20 -15.20 -27.64
N ARG A 341 -4.84 -14.14 -28.13
CA ARG A 341 -4.80 -13.79 -29.57
C ARG A 341 -3.38 -13.43 -30.05
N ILE A 342 -2.62 -12.62 -29.31
CA ILE A 342 -1.25 -12.25 -29.66
C ILE A 342 -0.38 -13.51 -29.80
N PHE A 343 -0.52 -14.43 -28.85
CA PHE A 343 0.26 -15.66 -28.84
C PHE A 343 -0.10 -16.58 -30.00
N GLU A 344 -1.40 -16.79 -30.29
CA GLU A 344 -1.87 -17.59 -31.41
C GLU A 344 -1.47 -16.98 -32.77
N SER A 345 -1.57 -15.66 -32.91
CA SER A 345 -1.15 -14.98 -34.14
C SER A 345 0.33 -15.20 -34.43
N HIS A 346 1.17 -15.15 -33.42
CA HIS A 346 2.60 -15.43 -33.54
C HIS A 346 2.88 -16.89 -33.95
N LEU A 347 2.16 -17.85 -33.33
CA LEU A 347 2.30 -19.26 -33.70
C LEU A 347 1.87 -19.55 -35.16
N MET A 348 0.86 -18.85 -35.67
CA MET A 348 0.34 -19.00 -37.02
C MET A 348 1.15 -18.18 -38.05
N GLY A 349 2.12 -17.37 -37.61
CA GLY A 349 2.87 -16.49 -38.49
C GLY A 349 2.03 -15.41 -39.16
N ILE A 350 0.90 -15.01 -38.49
CA ILE A 350 -0.03 -14.01 -39.01
C ILE A 350 0.25 -12.70 -38.24
N ASP A 351 0.85 -11.74 -38.90
CA ASP A 351 0.96 -10.37 -38.41
C ASP A 351 -0.41 -9.68 -38.58
N PHE A 352 -1.05 -9.33 -37.49
CA PHE A 352 -2.22 -8.45 -37.49
C PHE A 352 -1.75 -7.05 -37.08
N ASP A 353 -1.74 -6.12 -38.04
CA ASP A 353 -1.66 -4.68 -37.76
C ASP A 353 -2.75 -4.16 -36.82
#